data_d25a5d79193a417c9ee2b6ba2c25e8f6
#
_entry.id   d25a5d79193a417c9ee2b6ba2c25e8f6
#
_cell.length_a   1.000
_cell.length_b   1.000
_cell.length_c   1.000
_cell.angle_alpha   90.00
_cell.angle_beta   90.00
_cell.angle_gamma   90.00
#
_symmetry.space_group_name_H-M   'P 1'
#
loop_
_entity.id
_entity.type
_entity.pdbx_description
1 polymer ?
#
loop_
_entity_poly.entity_id
_entity_poly.type
_entity_poly.pdbx_seq_one_letter_code
_entity_poly.pdbx_strand_id
1 'polypeptide(L)'
;MAKKRKKPKMEFRYYQMPAGSPILALLGQKWVQNYGNDVDYLHFHNYLEIGFCYEGDGVMAFGEAKMRFSGREFTVIPPNYAHTTNSDPGTVSKWEYLFIDVEGFMKKFLNNPVKAEKMIQRIYSKALFLKENESPSIAAKILKIMNIMREGEEFYIEESSGVLAALLVEIARLNRASPEDRVEEETGKLTNMITRVLDFVSYHYMEDIRIEDLAKICHISETHFRRVFTSHMKVSPLEYINSVRIHTACEFLQKTDIPVADIAHKCGFTTNSTFNRNFRQIMGVTPVEWRK
;
A
#
# COMPACT_ATOMS: atom_id res chain seq x y z
N MET A 1 33.98 8.02 15.95
CA MET A 1 33.59 7.61 14.58
C MET A 1 32.06 7.53 14.52
N ALA A 2 31.41 8.43 13.79
CA ALA A 2 29.96 8.41 13.64
C ALA A 2 29.56 7.18 12.80
N LYS A 3 28.74 6.29 13.36
CA LYS A 3 28.14 5.17 12.61
C LYS A 3 27.37 5.77 11.41
N LYS A 4 27.82 5.49 10.17
CA LYS A 4 27.03 5.77 8.98
C LYS A 4 25.64 5.17 9.18
N ARG A 5 24.59 6.00 9.31
CA ARG A 5 23.19 5.54 9.29
C ARG A 5 22.99 4.75 7.99
N LYS A 6 22.69 3.45 8.11
CA LYS A 6 22.22 2.67 6.96
C LYS A 6 20.94 3.36 6.44
N LYS A 7 20.87 3.59 5.13
CA LYS A 7 19.61 4.06 4.53
C LYS A 7 18.51 3.08 4.87
N PRO A 8 17.30 3.54 5.26
CA PRO A 8 16.18 2.64 5.53
C PRO A 8 15.92 1.80 4.28
N LYS A 9 15.77 0.50 4.46
CA LYS A 9 15.45 -0.43 3.39
C LYS A 9 13.95 -0.29 3.12
N MET A 10 13.56 0.04 1.90
CA MET A 10 12.17 0.22 1.49
C MET A 10 11.75 -0.97 0.64
N GLU A 11 10.56 -1.53 0.89
CA GLU A 11 9.97 -2.63 0.14
C GLU A 11 8.63 -2.21 -0.45
N PHE A 12 8.41 -2.45 -1.74
CA PHE A 12 7.08 -2.37 -2.34
C PHE A 12 6.43 -3.75 -2.29
N ARG A 13 5.24 -3.85 -1.68
CA ARG A 13 4.41 -5.05 -1.62
C ARG A 13 3.23 -4.88 -2.56
N TYR A 14 3.27 -5.59 -3.67
CA TYR A 14 2.17 -5.60 -4.61
C TYR A 14 1.15 -6.66 -4.22
N TYR A 15 -0.11 -6.26 -4.12
CA TYR A 15 -1.22 -7.16 -3.87
C TYR A 15 -2.13 -7.20 -5.08
N GLN A 16 -2.68 -8.39 -5.38
CA GLN A 16 -3.64 -8.60 -6.44
C GLN A 16 -5.02 -8.86 -5.83
N MET A 17 -6.04 -8.11 -6.28
CA MET A 17 -7.41 -8.35 -5.84
C MET A 17 -7.92 -9.71 -6.35
N PRO A 18 -8.66 -10.45 -5.52
CA PRO A 18 -9.40 -11.63 -5.99
C PRO A 18 -10.41 -11.23 -7.06
N ALA A 19 -10.64 -12.12 -8.03
CA ALA A 19 -11.61 -11.87 -9.09
C ALA A 19 -13.00 -11.60 -8.50
N GLY A 20 -13.60 -10.47 -8.89
CA GLY A 20 -14.95 -10.10 -8.47
C GLY A 20 -15.05 -9.46 -7.06
N SER A 21 -13.99 -9.47 -6.26
CA SER A 21 -13.99 -8.88 -4.92
C SER A 21 -13.20 -7.57 -4.88
N PRO A 22 -13.72 -6.51 -4.23
CA PRO A 22 -12.95 -5.29 -3.98
C PRO A 22 -12.04 -5.42 -2.74
N ILE A 23 -12.03 -6.58 -2.07
CA ILE A 23 -11.32 -6.83 -0.82
C ILE A 23 -10.43 -8.07 -0.95
N LEU A 24 -9.15 -7.93 -0.57
CA LEU A 24 -8.26 -9.03 -0.25
C LEU A 24 -8.09 -9.07 1.28
N ALA A 25 -8.49 -10.18 1.90
CA ALA A 25 -8.40 -10.35 3.35
C ALA A 25 -7.25 -11.30 3.72
N LEU A 26 -6.37 -10.85 4.60
CA LEU A 26 -5.26 -11.61 5.16
C LEU A 26 -5.55 -11.90 6.64
N LEU A 27 -6.14 -13.06 6.90
CA LEU A 27 -6.71 -13.45 8.19
C LEU A 27 -6.07 -14.73 8.73
N GLY A 28 -6.23 -14.94 10.04
CA GLY A 28 -5.94 -16.20 10.70
C GLY A 28 -4.59 -16.30 11.40
N GLN A 29 -4.25 -17.50 11.88
CA GLN A 29 -3.14 -17.75 12.82
C GLN A 29 -1.75 -17.43 12.28
N LYS A 30 -1.54 -17.43 10.95
CA LYS A 30 -0.26 -17.02 10.34
C LYS A 30 0.11 -15.56 10.60
N TRP A 31 -0.84 -14.76 11.07
CA TRP A 31 -0.67 -13.35 11.42
C TRP A 31 -0.44 -13.12 12.93
N VAL A 32 -0.28 -14.20 13.70
CA VAL A 32 0.26 -14.18 15.06
C VAL A 32 1.76 -14.41 14.96
N GLN A 33 2.53 -13.34 15.01
CA GLN A 33 3.98 -13.40 14.79
C GLN A 33 4.73 -12.25 15.46
N ASN A 34 6.04 -12.37 15.53
CA ASN A 34 6.91 -11.24 15.86
C ASN A 34 7.07 -10.40 14.58
N TYR A 35 6.43 -9.22 14.56
CA TYR A 35 6.49 -8.30 13.44
C TYR A 35 7.77 -7.48 13.47
N GLY A 36 8.38 -7.32 12.29
CA GLY A 36 9.55 -6.49 12.12
C GLY A 36 10.81 -7.06 12.77
N ASN A 37 11.92 -6.93 12.07
CA ASN A 37 13.23 -7.26 12.61
C ASN A 37 14.07 -6.01 12.81
N ASP A 38 13.60 -4.86 12.30
CA ASP A 38 14.33 -3.60 12.35
C ASP A 38 13.39 -2.44 12.07
N VAL A 39 13.42 -1.40 12.91
CA VAL A 39 12.56 -0.19 12.79
C VAL A 39 12.83 0.58 11.49
N ASP A 40 13.97 0.32 10.85
CA ASP A 40 14.39 0.98 9.63
C ASP A 40 13.86 0.31 8.34
N TYR A 41 13.05 -0.76 8.47
CA TYR A 41 12.47 -1.47 7.33
C TYR A 41 11.04 -1.01 7.09
N LEU A 42 10.86 -0.05 6.18
CA LEU A 42 9.55 0.43 5.76
C LEU A 42 9.07 -0.32 4.52
N HIS A 43 7.75 -0.51 4.39
CA HIS A 43 7.13 -0.99 3.18
C HIS A 43 5.95 -0.11 2.79
N PHE A 44 5.50 -0.25 1.55
CA PHE A 44 4.29 0.37 1.02
C PHE A 44 3.64 -0.57 -0.01
N HIS A 45 2.39 -0.34 -0.33
CA HIS A 45 1.58 -1.21 -1.19
C HIS A 45 0.62 -0.41 -2.06
N ASN A 46 0.02 -1.08 -3.05
CA ASN A 46 -0.81 -0.47 -4.10
C ASN A 46 -2.28 -0.24 -3.72
N TYR A 47 -2.78 -0.82 -2.64
CA TYR A 47 -4.17 -0.66 -2.20
C TYR A 47 -4.27 0.00 -0.82
N LEU A 48 -5.47 0.50 -0.46
CA LEU A 48 -5.75 0.91 0.92
C LEU A 48 -5.59 -0.31 1.83
N GLU A 49 -4.76 -0.20 2.87
CA GLU A 49 -4.67 -1.20 3.93
C GLU A 49 -5.49 -0.79 5.14
N ILE A 50 -6.26 -1.72 5.67
CA ILE A 50 -6.85 -1.62 7.00
C ILE A 50 -6.30 -2.76 7.83
N GLY A 51 -5.52 -2.45 8.86
CA GLY A 51 -5.00 -3.40 9.84
C GLY A 51 -5.79 -3.32 11.13
N PHE A 52 -6.08 -4.47 11.77
CA PHE A 52 -6.62 -4.53 13.10
C PHE A 52 -5.71 -5.37 14.02
N CYS A 53 -5.26 -4.74 15.11
CA CYS A 53 -4.49 -5.38 16.15
C CYS A 53 -5.44 -5.99 17.19
N TYR A 54 -5.42 -7.30 17.33
CA TYR A 54 -6.22 -7.97 18.36
C TYR A 54 -5.51 -7.95 19.72
N GLU A 55 -4.20 -8.22 19.69
CA GLU A 55 -3.35 -8.34 20.88
C GLU A 55 -1.87 -8.15 20.56
N GLY A 56 -1.08 -7.85 21.58
CA GLY A 56 0.36 -7.66 21.50
C GLY A 56 0.79 -6.21 21.59
N ASP A 57 2.07 -6.01 21.87
CA ASP A 57 2.68 -4.71 22.09
C ASP A 57 3.77 -4.44 21.07
N GLY A 58 3.91 -3.17 20.69
CA GLY A 58 4.94 -2.79 19.73
C GLY A 58 4.83 -1.35 19.23
N VAL A 59 5.49 -1.09 18.11
CA VAL A 59 5.55 0.21 17.46
C VAL A 59 5.14 0.09 16.01
N MET A 60 4.16 0.90 15.60
CA MET A 60 3.85 1.19 14.21
C MET A 60 4.60 2.45 13.79
N ALA A 61 5.37 2.38 12.71
CA ALA A 61 6.06 3.54 12.14
C ALA A 61 5.38 3.98 10.83
N PHE A 62 5.12 5.27 10.72
CA PHE A 62 4.55 5.95 9.55
C PHE A 62 5.58 6.98 9.06
N GLY A 63 6.43 6.60 8.11
CA GLY A 63 7.58 7.43 7.73
C GLY A 63 8.48 7.69 8.93
N GLU A 64 8.53 8.94 9.41
CA GLU A 64 9.32 9.33 10.59
C GLU A 64 8.52 9.28 11.91
N ALA A 65 7.19 9.26 11.85
CA ALA A 65 6.32 9.18 13.02
C ALA A 65 6.27 7.76 13.58
N LYS A 66 6.25 7.62 14.91
CA LYS A 66 6.16 6.33 15.61
C LYS A 66 5.04 6.37 16.62
N MET A 67 4.18 5.36 16.59
CA MET A 67 3.04 5.21 17.49
C MET A 67 3.10 3.83 18.17
N ARG A 68 2.82 3.79 19.47
CA ARG A 68 2.73 2.54 20.23
C ARG A 68 1.37 1.90 20.04
N PHE A 69 1.35 0.57 19.87
CA PHE A 69 0.15 -0.24 19.95
C PHE A 69 0.24 -1.22 21.14
N SER A 70 -0.91 -1.61 21.67
CA SER A 70 -1.02 -2.54 22.80
C SER A 70 -2.24 -3.48 22.69
N GLY A 71 -2.77 -3.60 21.50
CA GLY A 71 -3.99 -4.35 21.17
C GLY A 71 -5.25 -3.50 21.18
N ARG A 72 -6.22 -3.89 20.35
CA ARG A 72 -7.48 -3.18 20.11
C ARG A 72 -7.32 -1.82 19.43
N GLU A 73 -6.28 -1.70 18.59
CA GLU A 73 -6.08 -0.59 17.66
C GLU A 73 -6.31 -1.03 16.22
N PHE A 74 -6.63 -0.07 15.38
CA PHE A 74 -6.69 -0.28 13.95
C PHE A 74 -6.00 0.83 13.17
N THR A 75 -5.56 0.48 11.96
CA THR A 75 -4.93 1.40 11.02
C THR A 75 -5.76 1.51 9.76
N VAL A 76 -5.71 2.69 9.12
CA VAL A 76 -6.17 2.91 7.76
C VAL A 76 -5.02 3.58 7.01
N ILE A 77 -4.38 2.86 6.12
CA ILE A 77 -3.15 3.30 5.46
C ILE A 77 -3.42 3.47 3.97
N PRO A 78 -3.31 4.69 3.44
CA PRO A 78 -3.48 4.96 2.01
C PRO A 78 -2.52 4.14 1.15
N PRO A 79 -2.86 3.89 -0.14
CA PRO A 79 -1.93 3.34 -1.09
C PRO A 79 -0.60 4.11 -1.08
N ASN A 80 0.50 3.40 -1.27
CA ASN A 80 1.84 3.97 -1.42
C ASN A 80 2.36 4.77 -0.21
N TYR A 81 1.72 4.61 0.95
CA TYR A 81 2.15 5.24 2.19
C TYR A 81 3.15 4.32 2.94
N ALA A 82 4.39 4.82 3.13
CA ALA A 82 5.46 4.04 3.74
C ALA A 82 5.22 3.84 5.25
N HIS A 83 5.18 2.58 5.69
CA HIS A 83 4.95 2.21 7.08
C HIS A 83 5.59 0.87 7.43
N THR A 84 5.61 0.53 8.71
CA THR A 84 5.97 -0.80 9.21
C THR A 84 5.40 -1.04 10.60
N THR A 85 5.11 -2.32 10.89
CA THR A 85 4.71 -2.81 12.21
C THR A 85 5.89 -3.54 12.82
N ASN A 86 6.21 -3.26 14.09
CA ASN A 86 7.25 -3.95 14.85
C ASN A 86 6.70 -4.35 16.20
N SER A 87 6.71 -5.64 16.51
CA SER A 87 6.43 -6.13 17.87
C SER A 87 7.59 -5.77 18.82
N ASP A 88 7.31 -5.65 20.09
CA ASP A 88 8.38 -5.50 21.09
C ASP A 88 9.30 -6.73 21.10
N PRO A 89 10.59 -6.58 21.42
CA PRO A 89 11.53 -7.68 21.42
C PRO A 89 11.06 -8.87 22.28
N GLY A 90 11.02 -10.06 21.68
CA GLY A 90 10.62 -11.29 22.36
C GLY A 90 9.10 -11.48 22.51
N THR A 91 8.29 -10.59 21.95
CA THR A 91 6.81 -10.70 21.95
C THR A 91 6.26 -11.05 20.59
N VAL A 92 5.03 -11.54 20.54
CA VAL A 92 4.24 -11.73 19.33
C VAL A 92 3.03 -10.83 19.38
N SER A 93 2.57 -10.40 18.21
CA SER A 93 1.34 -9.62 18.09
C SER A 93 0.43 -10.28 17.06
N LYS A 94 -0.87 -10.16 17.24
CA LYS A 94 -1.87 -10.65 16.32
C LYS A 94 -2.49 -9.50 15.57
N TRP A 95 -2.17 -9.43 14.29
CA TRP A 95 -2.77 -8.50 13.33
C TRP A 95 -3.54 -9.26 12.27
N GLU A 96 -4.58 -8.65 11.72
CA GLU A 96 -5.22 -9.08 10.49
C GLU A 96 -5.40 -7.87 9.58
N TYR A 97 -5.43 -8.11 8.26
CA TYR A 97 -5.36 -7.04 7.28
C TYR A 97 -6.42 -7.21 6.18
N LEU A 98 -6.99 -6.09 5.76
CA LEU A 98 -7.80 -5.95 4.55
C LEU A 98 -7.07 -5.01 3.58
N PHE A 99 -6.88 -5.45 2.35
CA PHE A 99 -6.47 -4.58 1.24
C PHE A 99 -7.67 -4.30 0.36
N ILE A 100 -7.90 -3.04 0.02
CA ILE A 100 -9.16 -2.57 -0.58
C ILE A 100 -8.88 -1.78 -1.84
N ASP A 101 -9.47 -2.20 -2.97
CA ASP A 101 -9.55 -1.41 -4.20
C ASP A 101 -10.63 -0.33 -4.06
N VAL A 102 -10.29 0.76 -3.38
CA VAL A 102 -11.22 1.88 -3.14
C VAL A 102 -11.63 2.54 -4.46
N GLU A 103 -10.71 2.71 -5.40
CA GLU A 103 -11.02 3.38 -6.67
C GLU A 103 -11.99 2.59 -7.52
N GLY A 104 -11.69 1.31 -7.78
CA GLY A 104 -12.57 0.43 -8.54
C GLY A 104 -13.94 0.28 -7.88
N PHE A 105 -13.95 0.17 -6.54
CA PHE A 105 -15.19 0.06 -5.77
C PHE A 105 -16.02 1.34 -5.80
N MET A 106 -15.43 2.51 -5.48
CA MET A 106 -16.17 3.77 -5.39
C MET A 106 -16.69 4.26 -6.75
N LYS A 107 -15.94 4.02 -7.83
CA LYS A 107 -16.37 4.34 -9.20
C LYS A 107 -17.60 3.51 -9.64
N LYS A 108 -17.72 2.27 -9.16
CA LYS A 108 -18.89 1.41 -9.38
C LYS A 108 -20.06 1.74 -8.44
N PHE A 109 -19.76 2.03 -7.18
CA PHE A 109 -20.77 2.29 -6.14
C PHE A 109 -21.47 3.63 -6.32
N LEU A 110 -20.76 4.67 -6.80
CA LEU A 110 -21.30 6.01 -7.00
C LEU A 110 -21.50 6.29 -8.48
N ASN A 111 -22.76 6.53 -8.88
CA ASN A 111 -23.09 6.96 -10.26
C ASN A 111 -22.70 8.42 -10.55
N ASN A 112 -21.76 8.98 -9.81
CA ASN A 112 -21.29 10.35 -9.95
C ASN A 112 -19.76 10.39 -9.80
N PRO A 113 -19.02 10.52 -10.91
CA PRO A 113 -17.55 10.50 -10.90
C PRO A 113 -16.93 11.60 -10.04
N VAL A 114 -17.47 12.81 -10.03
CA VAL A 114 -16.97 13.93 -9.21
C VAL A 114 -17.12 13.63 -7.72
N LYS A 115 -18.25 13.03 -7.33
CA LYS A 115 -18.48 12.63 -5.94
C LYS A 115 -17.58 11.48 -5.53
N ALA A 116 -17.36 10.50 -6.42
CA ALA A 116 -16.44 9.38 -6.19
C ALA A 116 -15.02 9.90 -5.96
N GLU A 117 -14.52 10.74 -6.85
CA GLU A 117 -13.18 11.33 -6.74
C GLU A 117 -12.99 12.11 -5.43
N LYS A 118 -13.95 12.95 -5.07
CA LYS A 118 -13.92 13.70 -3.80
C LYS A 118 -13.87 12.77 -2.58
N MET A 119 -14.58 11.64 -2.61
CA MET A 119 -14.54 10.67 -1.51
C MET A 119 -13.21 9.93 -1.46
N ILE A 120 -12.68 9.50 -2.60
CA ILE A 120 -11.38 8.83 -2.70
C ILE A 120 -10.28 9.74 -2.15
N GLN A 121 -10.23 11.00 -2.58
CA GLN A 121 -9.28 11.99 -2.07
C GLN A 121 -9.34 12.14 -0.55
N ARG A 122 -10.53 12.15 0.05
CA ARG A 122 -10.68 12.21 1.51
C ARG A 122 -10.21 10.93 2.20
N ILE A 123 -10.54 9.75 1.64
CA ILE A 123 -10.11 8.46 2.19
C ILE A 123 -8.58 8.37 2.20
N TYR A 124 -7.94 8.85 1.14
CA TYR A 124 -6.47 8.79 0.96
C TYR A 124 -5.71 9.98 1.57
N SER A 125 -6.40 10.97 2.14
CA SER A 125 -5.76 12.23 2.57
C SER A 125 -4.72 12.06 3.67
N LYS A 126 -4.91 11.07 4.56
CA LYS A 126 -3.97 10.76 5.65
C LYS A 126 -4.07 9.32 6.13
N ALA A 127 -2.96 8.80 6.67
CA ALA A 127 -2.99 7.55 7.42
C ALA A 127 -3.64 7.78 8.79
N LEU A 128 -4.41 6.79 9.26
CA LEU A 128 -5.05 6.80 10.57
C LEU A 128 -4.48 5.67 11.43
N PHE A 129 -4.28 5.97 12.69
CA PHE A 129 -4.01 5.00 13.75
C PHE A 129 -4.93 5.36 14.93
N LEU A 130 -5.90 4.51 15.20
CA LEU A 130 -6.98 4.80 16.16
C LEU A 130 -7.22 3.60 17.08
N LYS A 131 -7.65 3.89 18.30
CA LYS A 131 -8.14 2.86 19.22
C LYS A 131 -9.59 2.52 18.92
N GLU A 132 -9.97 1.27 19.16
CA GLU A 132 -11.33 0.82 18.98
C GLU A 132 -12.34 1.67 19.77
N ASN A 133 -12.03 2.03 21.03
CA ASN A 133 -12.89 2.85 21.87
C ASN A 133 -13.00 4.31 21.42
N GLU A 134 -12.05 4.83 20.65
CA GLU A 134 -12.08 6.18 20.08
C GLU A 134 -12.98 6.25 18.84
N SER A 135 -13.08 5.15 18.09
CA SER A 135 -13.90 5.06 16.88
C SER A 135 -14.62 3.71 16.77
N PRO A 136 -15.53 3.42 17.72
CA PRO A 136 -16.15 2.09 17.84
C PRO A 136 -16.98 1.70 16.62
N SER A 137 -17.61 2.66 15.96
CA SER A 137 -18.41 2.42 14.75
C SER A 137 -17.54 1.96 13.56
N ILE A 138 -16.34 2.54 13.39
CA ILE A 138 -15.37 2.13 12.36
C ILE A 138 -14.83 0.75 12.69
N ALA A 139 -14.37 0.53 13.92
CA ALA A 139 -13.83 -0.73 14.38
C ALA A 139 -14.84 -1.89 14.21
N ALA A 140 -16.10 -1.67 14.57
CA ALA A 140 -17.16 -2.67 14.41
C ALA A 140 -17.36 -3.07 12.93
N LYS A 141 -17.28 -2.12 11.97
CA LYS A 141 -17.39 -2.41 10.55
C LYS A 141 -16.18 -3.17 10.02
N ILE A 142 -14.96 -2.82 10.48
CA ILE A 142 -13.73 -3.53 10.13
C ILE A 142 -13.85 -4.99 10.57
N LEU A 143 -14.20 -5.24 11.84
CA LEU A 143 -14.35 -6.58 12.39
C LEU A 143 -15.49 -7.36 11.70
N LYS A 144 -16.60 -6.69 11.37
CA LYS A 144 -17.71 -7.29 10.61
C LYS A 144 -17.25 -7.78 9.24
N ILE A 145 -16.50 -6.95 8.48
CA ILE A 145 -15.94 -7.35 7.18
C ILE A 145 -14.98 -8.53 7.35
N MET A 146 -14.07 -8.48 8.32
CA MET A 146 -13.13 -9.58 8.59
C MET A 146 -13.86 -10.89 8.91
N ASN A 147 -14.95 -10.85 9.68
CA ASN A 147 -15.74 -12.02 10.00
C ASN A 147 -16.47 -12.59 8.78
N ILE A 148 -17.15 -11.73 7.99
CA ILE A 148 -17.81 -12.15 6.75
C ILE A 148 -16.80 -12.82 5.80
N MET A 149 -15.61 -12.21 5.60
CA MET A 149 -14.55 -12.74 4.75
C MET A 149 -13.95 -14.06 5.29
N ARG A 150 -14.00 -14.29 6.60
CA ARG A 150 -13.51 -15.52 7.25
C ARG A 150 -14.52 -16.66 7.12
N GLU A 151 -15.78 -16.36 7.29
CA GLU A 151 -16.88 -17.32 7.21
C GLU A 151 -17.10 -17.78 5.77
N GLY A 152 -17.03 -16.86 4.80
CA GLY A 152 -17.11 -17.18 3.36
C GLY A 152 -18.45 -17.78 2.95
N GLU A 153 -19.56 -17.42 3.65
CA GLU A 153 -20.91 -17.87 3.37
C GLU A 153 -21.40 -17.40 1.99
N GLU A 154 -22.52 -17.92 1.52
CA GLU A 154 -23.13 -17.49 0.27
C GLU A 154 -23.35 -15.97 0.26
N PHE A 155 -22.98 -15.29 -0.83
CA PHE A 155 -23.04 -13.83 -1.00
C PHE A 155 -22.11 -13.01 -0.06
N TYR A 156 -21.07 -13.62 0.51
CA TYR A 156 -20.13 -12.90 1.38
C TYR A 156 -19.45 -11.69 0.72
N ILE A 157 -19.26 -11.71 -0.60
CA ILE A 157 -18.69 -10.58 -1.35
C ILE A 157 -19.66 -9.40 -1.36
N GLU A 158 -20.94 -9.64 -1.60
CA GLU A 158 -21.99 -8.63 -1.62
C GLU A 158 -22.22 -8.07 -0.21
N GLU A 159 -22.29 -8.93 0.80
CA GLU A 159 -22.46 -8.49 2.20
C GLU A 159 -21.27 -7.65 2.65
N SER A 160 -20.03 -8.11 2.44
CA SER A 160 -18.82 -7.36 2.78
C SER A 160 -18.74 -6.04 2.03
N SER A 161 -19.16 -6.00 0.74
CA SER A 161 -19.21 -4.78 -0.06
C SER A 161 -20.22 -3.76 0.48
N GLY A 162 -21.36 -4.19 0.98
CA GLY A 162 -22.34 -3.32 1.64
C GLY A 162 -21.77 -2.67 2.91
N VAL A 163 -21.09 -3.44 3.75
CA VAL A 163 -20.43 -2.92 4.97
C VAL A 163 -19.25 -2.02 4.60
N LEU A 164 -18.48 -2.39 3.55
CA LEU A 164 -17.36 -1.59 3.04
C LEU A 164 -17.83 -0.20 2.59
N ALA A 165 -18.94 -0.11 1.87
CA ALA A 165 -19.50 1.18 1.45
C ALA A 165 -19.75 2.09 2.66
N ALA A 166 -20.38 1.58 3.71
CA ALA A 166 -20.63 2.33 4.93
C ALA A 166 -19.33 2.73 5.66
N LEU A 167 -18.35 1.83 5.72
CA LEU A 167 -17.03 2.07 6.29
C LEU A 167 -16.28 3.20 5.58
N LEU A 168 -16.19 3.14 4.24
CA LEU A 168 -15.50 4.16 3.44
C LEU A 168 -16.14 5.54 3.53
N VAL A 169 -17.49 5.60 3.63
CA VAL A 169 -18.21 6.87 3.88
C VAL A 169 -17.83 7.45 5.23
N GLU A 170 -17.71 6.63 6.25
CA GLU A 170 -17.36 7.07 7.60
C GLU A 170 -15.90 7.55 7.68
N ILE A 171 -14.97 6.83 7.08
CA ILE A 171 -13.56 7.27 6.95
C ILE A 171 -13.47 8.60 6.21
N ALA A 172 -14.20 8.77 5.08
CA ALA A 172 -14.23 10.02 4.33
C ALA A 172 -14.83 11.21 5.13
N ARG A 173 -15.73 10.94 6.09
CA ARG A 173 -16.27 11.94 7.02
C ARG A 173 -15.27 12.30 8.10
N LEU A 174 -14.58 11.30 8.67
CA LEU A 174 -13.54 11.49 9.67
C LEU A 174 -12.38 12.35 9.12
N ASN A 175 -12.03 12.11 7.87
CA ASN A 175 -10.98 12.85 7.14
C ASN A 175 -11.50 14.16 6.51
N ARG A 176 -12.57 14.72 7.03
CA ARG A 176 -13.05 16.04 6.57
C ARG A 176 -12.08 17.12 7.00
N ALA A 177 -11.53 17.86 6.03
CA ALA A 177 -10.63 18.97 6.31
C ALA A 177 -11.29 19.98 7.28
N SER A 178 -10.61 20.30 8.37
CA SER A 178 -10.96 21.43 9.21
C SER A 178 -10.40 22.72 8.62
N PRO A 179 -10.93 23.90 8.97
CA PRO A 179 -10.35 25.17 8.54
C PRO A 179 -8.90 25.38 9.00
N GLU A 180 -8.44 24.62 10.00
CA GLU A 180 -7.09 24.68 10.58
C GLU A 180 -6.08 23.80 9.78
N ASP A 181 -6.56 22.87 8.95
CA ASP A 181 -5.73 21.98 8.12
C ASP A 181 -5.06 22.68 6.91
N ARG A 182 -5.13 24.01 6.79
CA ARG A 182 -4.53 24.77 5.67
C ARG A 182 -3.00 24.63 5.60
N VAL A 183 -2.33 24.34 6.70
CA VAL A 183 -0.89 24.07 6.72
C VAL A 183 -0.58 22.66 6.22
N GLU A 184 -1.51 21.70 6.36
CA GLU A 184 -1.43 20.37 5.78
C GLU A 184 -1.77 20.36 4.27
N GLU A 185 -2.31 21.45 3.72
CA GLU A 185 -2.70 21.55 2.32
C GLU A 185 -1.49 21.43 1.36
N GLU A 186 -0.31 21.91 1.74
CA GLU A 186 0.92 21.71 0.95
C GLU A 186 1.42 20.26 1.04
N THR A 187 1.37 19.65 2.22
CA THR A 187 1.72 18.23 2.41
C THR A 187 0.70 17.34 1.70
N GLY A 188 -0.58 17.68 1.77
CA GLY A 188 -1.65 16.99 1.05
C GLY A 188 -1.54 17.12 -0.48
N LYS A 189 -1.16 18.28 -1.00
CA LYS A 189 -0.87 18.47 -2.43
C LYS A 189 0.29 17.62 -2.90
N LEU A 190 1.35 17.56 -2.10
CA LEU A 190 2.51 16.73 -2.40
C LEU A 190 2.17 15.25 -2.39
N THR A 191 1.45 14.78 -1.37
CA THR A 191 0.99 13.38 -1.27
C THR A 191 0.10 13.03 -2.46
N ASN A 192 -0.89 13.86 -2.80
CA ASN A 192 -1.76 13.65 -3.96
C ASN A 192 -0.98 13.65 -5.27
N MET A 193 0.02 14.50 -5.42
CA MET A 193 0.89 14.53 -6.59
C MET A 193 1.69 13.23 -6.72
N ILE A 194 2.29 12.76 -5.64
CA ILE A 194 3.03 11.50 -5.62
C ILE A 194 2.08 10.33 -5.90
N THR A 195 0.92 10.25 -5.25
CA THR A 195 -0.08 9.21 -5.49
C THR A 195 -0.45 9.09 -6.96
N ARG A 196 -0.72 10.20 -7.66
CA ARG A 196 -1.01 10.19 -9.10
C ARG A 196 0.12 9.58 -9.95
N VAL A 197 1.37 9.84 -9.57
CA VAL A 197 2.54 9.23 -10.25
C VAL A 197 2.61 7.73 -9.97
N LEU A 198 2.38 7.32 -8.74
CA LEU A 198 2.42 5.92 -8.34
C LEU A 198 1.31 5.12 -9.03
N ASP A 199 0.10 5.69 -9.11
CA ASP A 199 -1.02 5.12 -9.85
C ASP A 199 -0.69 5.01 -11.34
N PHE A 200 -0.16 6.09 -11.96
CA PHE A 200 0.26 6.05 -13.35
C PHE A 200 1.25 4.91 -13.61
N VAL A 201 2.30 4.79 -12.78
CA VAL A 201 3.28 3.71 -12.92
C VAL A 201 2.64 2.33 -12.75
N SER A 202 1.70 2.16 -11.82
CA SER A 202 1.02 0.89 -11.58
C SER A 202 0.18 0.42 -12.77
N TYR A 203 -0.42 1.34 -13.53
CA TYR A 203 -1.19 1.00 -14.73
C TYR A 203 -0.36 0.91 -16.01
N HIS A 204 0.77 1.65 -16.08
CA HIS A 204 1.58 1.80 -17.28
C HIS A 204 2.96 1.17 -17.19
N TYR A 205 3.26 0.38 -16.15
CA TYR A 205 4.60 -0.19 -15.90
C TYR A 205 5.19 -0.95 -17.10
N MET A 206 4.36 -1.51 -17.96
CA MET A 206 4.78 -2.23 -19.18
C MET A 206 5.32 -1.29 -20.27
N GLU A 207 4.97 -0.02 -20.22
CA GLU A 207 5.33 0.99 -21.23
C GLU A 207 6.71 1.58 -20.98
N ASP A 208 7.25 2.30 -21.96
CA ASP A 208 8.49 3.07 -21.80
C ASP A 208 8.23 4.37 -21.03
N ILE A 209 8.20 4.27 -19.69
CA ILE A 209 7.96 5.41 -18.81
C ILE A 209 9.23 6.25 -18.69
N ARG A 210 9.18 7.49 -19.17
CA ARG A 210 10.21 8.49 -18.98
C ARG A 210 9.95 9.31 -17.72
N ILE A 211 11.01 9.64 -17.00
CA ILE A 211 10.87 10.41 -15.76
C ILE A 211 10.32 11.82 -16.04
N GLU A 212 10.62 12.35 -17.23
CA GLU A 212 10.06 13.62 -17.72
C GLU A 212 8.53 13.57 -17.81
N ASP A 213 7.95 12.46 -18.22
CA ASP A 213 6.49 12.32 -18.34
C ASP A 213 5.83 12.25 -16.94
N LEU A 214 6.48 11.60 -15.97
CA LEU A 214 6.05 11.65 -14.58
C LEU A 214 6.11 13.07 -14.01
N ALA A 215 7.14 13.83 -14.34
CA ALA A 215 7.25 15.23 -13.93
C ALA A 215 6.15 16.11 -14.55
N LYS A 216 5.75 15.84 -15.79
CA LYS A 216 4.61 16.51 -16.45
C LYS A 216 3.28 16.23 -15.74
N ILE A 217 3.04 15.00 -15.28
CA ILE A 217 1.85 14.64 -14.47
C ILE A 217 1.77 15.52 -13.22
N CYS A 218 2.94 15.86 -12.66
CA CYS A 218 3.08 16.69 -11.47
C CYS A 218 3.10 18.20 -11.75
N HIS A 219 3.14 18.62 -13.01
CA HIS A 219 3.31 20.02 -13.44
C HIS A 219 4.55 20.70 -12.85
N ILE A 220 5.66 19.96 -12.72
CA ILE A 220 6.95 20.45 -12.22
C ILE A 220 8.10 20.01 -13.13
N SER A 221 9.29 20.61 -12.94
CA SER A 221 10.49 20.20 -13.68
C SER A 221 10.96 18.81 -13.24
N GLU A 222 11.63 18.08 -14.15
CA GLU A 222 12.17 16.74 -13.86
C GLU A 222 13.12 16.75 -12.66
N THR A 223 14.01 17.75 -12.56
CA THR A 223 14.93 17.88 -11.43
C THR A 223 14.19 18.06 -10.10
N HIS A 224 13.14 18.88 -10.08
CA HIS A 224 12.32 19.08 -8.90
C HIS A 224 11.55 17.81 -8.57
N PHE A 225 10.96 17.14 -9.56
CA PHE A 225 10.26 15.88 -9.40
C PHE A 225 11.16 14.80 -8.77
N ARG A 226 12.35 14.57 -9.31
CA ARG A 226 13.30 13.58 -8.77
C ARG A 226 13.63 13.86 -7.30
N ARG A 227 13.87 15.11 -6.94
CA ARG A 227 14.16 15.50 -5.55
C ARG A 227 12.98 15.25 -4.62
N VAL A 228 11.79 15.68 -5.01
CA VAL A 228 10.56 15.57 -4.23
C VAL A 228 10.16 14.10 -4.09
N PHE A 229 10.13 13.36 -5.19
CA PHE A 229 9.81 11.94 -5.19
C PHE A 229 10.76 11.15 -4.29
N THR A 230 12.08 11.32 -4.46
CA THR A 230 13.08 10.62 -3.65
C THR A 230 13.02 11.03 -2.17
N SER A 231 12.71 12.28 -1.89
CA SER A 231 12.52 12.75 -0.50
C SER A 231 11.32 12.08 0.16
N HIS A 232 10.21 11.92 -0.57
CA HIS A 232 8.97 11.33 -0.08
C HIS A 232 9.04 9.80 -0.04
N MET A 233 9.43 9.17 -1.15
CA MET A 233 9.41 7.71 -1.32
C MET A 233 10.68 7.02 -0.82
N LYS A 234 11.75 7.77 -0.50
CA LYS A 234 13.10 7.27 -0.11
C LYS A 234 13.78 6.40 -1.17
N VAL A 235 13.18 6.25 -2.33
CA VAL A 235 13.74 5.59 -3.53
C VAL A 235 13.63 6.54 -4.71
N SER A 236 14.48 6.36 -5.72
CA SER A 236 14.38 7.16 -6.96
C SER A 236 13.17 6.72 -7.79
N PRO A 237 12.63 7.59 -8.67
CA PRO A 237 11.53 7.21 -9.57
C PRO A 237 11.82 5.97 -10.41
N LEU A 238 13.05 5.83 -10.92
CA LEU A 238 13.43 4.65 -11.71
C LEU A 238 13.51 3.37 -10.88
N GLU A 239 14.02 3.45 -9.65
CA GLU A 239 14.02 2.32 -8.72
C GLU A 239 12.59 1.90 -8.39
N TYR A 240 11.66 2.84 -8.23
CA TYR A 240 10.24 2.55 -8.01
C TYR A 240 9.62 1.83 -9.22
N ILE A 241 9.79 2.36 -10.46
CA ILE A 241 9.29 1.71 -11.68
C ILE A 241 9.82 0.27 -11.77
N ASN A 242 11.12 0.08 -11.57
CA ASN A 242 11.72 -1.25 -11.62
C ASN A 242 11.20 -2.17 -10.53
N SER A 243 10.93 -1.65 -9.34
CA SER A 243 10.32 -2.42 -8.25
C SER A 243 8.93 -2.93 -8.61
N VAL A 244 8.06 -2.08 -9.15
CA VAL A 244 6.72 -2.48 -9.65
C VAL A 244 6.83 -3.58 -10.70
N ARG A 245 7.70 -3.40 -11.70
CA ARG A 245 7.96 -4.39 -12.76
C ARG A 245 8.42 -5.74 -12.24
N ILE A 246 9.36 -5.74 -11.28
CA ILE A 246 9.91 -6.98 -10.70
C ILE A 246 8.86 -7.71 -9.86
N HIS A 247 8.07 -7.01 -9.04
CA HIS A 247 7.01 -7.65 -8.25
C HIS A 247 5.93 -8.26 -9.13
N THR A 248 5.53 -7.57 -10.21
CA THR A 248 4.64 -8.14 -11.22
C THR A 248 5.25 -9.37 -11.90
N ALA A 249 6.55 -9.33 -12.20
CA ALA A 249 7.24 -10.49 -12.76
C ALA A 249 7.25 -11.70 -11.80
N CYS A 250 7.37 -11.48 -10.48
CA CYS A 250 7.26 -12.55 -9.48
C CYS A 250 5.92 -13.28 -9.56
N GLU A 251 4.81 -12.55 -9.79
CA GLU A 251 3.50 -13.16 -9.97
C GLU A 251 3.43 -14.02 -11.24
N PHE A 252 3.91 -13.50 -12.38
CA PHE A 252 3.97 -14.30 -13.61
C PHE A 252 4.81 -15.55 -13.43
N LEU A 253 5.96 -15.45 -12.74
CA LEU A 253 6.85 -16.57 -12.47
C LEU A 253 6.18 -17.64 -11.62
N GLN A 254 5.33 -17.28 -10.66
CA GLN A 254 4.63 -18.20 -9.77
C GLN A 254 3.36 -18.81 -10.36
N LYS A 255 2.66 -18.05 -11.23
CA LYS A 255 1.31 -18.40 -11.70
C LYS A 255 1.30 -18.95 -13.13
N THR A 256 2.43 -18.89 -13.86
CA THR A 256 2.48 -19.26 -15.29
C THR A 256 3.78 -19.96 -15.64
N ASP A 257 3.74 -20.72 -16.74
CA ASP A 257 4.91 -21.38 -17.35
C ASP A 257 5.57 -20.51 -18.45
N ILE A 258 5.19 -19.24 -18.57
CA ILE A 258 5.74 -18.31 -19.56
C ILE A 258 7.27 -18.26 -19.41
N PRO A 259 8.06 -18.33 -20.50
CA PRO A 259 9.51 -18.21 -20.44
C PRO A 259 9.96 -16.92 -19.73
N VAL A 260 11.02 -17.02 -18.93
CA VAL A 260 11.55 -15.88 -18.14
C VAL A 260 11.85 -14.67 -19.01
N ALA A 261 12.35 -14.89 -20.23
CA ALA A 261 12.64 -13.82 -21.19
C ALA A 261 11.37 -13.06 -21.62
N ASP A 262 10.27 -13.78 -21.84
CA ASP A 262 8.99 -13.19 -22.25
C ASP A 262 8.33 -12.45 -21.09
N ILE A 263 8.49 -12.94 -19.85
CA ILE A 263 8.04 -12.24 -18.64
C ILE A 263 8.78 -10.89 -18.50
N ALA A 264 10.09 -10.87 -18.73
CA ALA A 264 10.87 -9.64 -18.69
C ALA A 264 10.29 -8.57 -19.63
N HIS A 265 10.00 -8.95 -20.88
CA HIS A 265 9.39 -8.04 -21.85
C HIS A 265 7.95 -7.63 -21.47
N LYS A 266 7.12 -8.57 -21.02
CA LYS A 266 5.76 -8.28 -20.52
C LYS A 266 5.76 -7.30 -19.35
N CYS A 267 6.81 -7.31 -18.54
CA CYS A 267 6.97 -6.38 -17.42
C CYS A 267 7.68 -5.06 -17.79
N GLY A 268 7.87 -4.79 -19.10
CA GLY A 268 8.41 -3.51 -19.57
C GLY A 268 9.95 -3.39 -19.54
N PHE A 269 10.68 -4.49 -19.40
CA PHE A 269 12.14 -4.49 -19.55
C PHE A 269 12.54 -4.67 -21.02
N THR A 270 13.38 -3.77 -21.50
CA THR A 270 13.88 -3.83 -22.89
C THR A 270 14.91 -4.93 -23.10
N THR A 271 15.63 -5.35 -22.04
CA THR A 271 16.65 -6.41 -22.12
C THR A 271 16.57 -7.36 -20.93
N ASN A 272 16.82 -8.66 -21.19
CA ASN A 272 16.89 -9.67 -20.14
C ASN A 272 18.03 -9.40 -19.14
N SER A 273 19.11 -8.80 -19.56
CA SER A 273 20.24 -8.44 -18.68
C SER A 273 19.82 -7.40 -17.63
N THR A 274 19.09 -6.36 -18.04
CA THR A 274 18.56 -5.35 -17.12
C THR A 274 17.53 -5.97 -16.18
N PHE A 275 16.63 -6.82 -16.69
CA PHE A 275 15.66 -7.55 -15.87
C PHE A 275 16.35 -8.40 -14.80
N ASN A 276 17.26 -9.30 -15.18
CA ASN A 276 17.94 -10.20 -14.24
C ASN A 276 18.73 -9.45 -13.17
N ARG A 277 19.40 -8.35 -13.55
CA ARG A 277 20.13 -7.50 -12.60
C ARG A 277 19.17 -6.87 -11.57
N ASN A 278 18.07 -6.26 -12.02
CA ASN A 278 17.08 -5.65 -11.12
C ASN A 278 16.38 -6.69 -10.27
N PHE A 279 16.02 -7.84 -10.85
CA PHE A 279 15.40 -8.94 -10.14
C PHE A 279 16.27 -9.41 -8.98
N ARG A 280 17.54 -9.70 -9.25
CA ARG A 280 18.49 -10.14 -8.21
C ARG A 280 18.75 -9.05 -7.16
N GLN A 281 18.79 -7.79 -7.58
CA GLN A 281 18.98 -6.66 -6.66
C GLN A 281 17.80 -6.50 -5.70
N ILE A 282 16.57 -6.70 -6.16
CA ILE A 282 15.32 -6.49 -5.40
C ILE A 282 14.96 -7.74 -4.61
N MET A 283 14.99 -8.93 -5.24
CA MET A 283 14.52 -10.18 -4.64
C MET A 283 15.62 -11.00 -3.96
N GLY A 284 16.89 -10.65 -4.17
CA GLY A 284 18.04 -11.39 -3.60
C GLY A 284 18.42 -12.68 -4.34
N VAL A 285 17.54 -13.19 -5.23
CA VAL A 285 17.72 -14.43 -6.00
C VAL A 285 17.48 -14.16 -7.49
N THR A 286 17.78 -15.13 -8.34
CA THR A 286 17.48 -15.02 -9.78
C THR A 286 16.01 -15.36 -10.08
N PRO A 287 15.45 -14.92 -11.24
CA PRO A 287 14.09 -15.28 -11.64
C PRO A 287 13.83 -16.79 -11.73
N VAL A 288 14.86 -17.55 -12.17
CA VAL A 288 14.79 -19.01 -12.27
C VAL A 288 14.75 -19.68 -10.89
N GLU A 289 15.54 -19.17 -9.93
CA GLU A 289 15.49 -19.63 -8.54
C GLU A 289 14.15 -19.29 -7.86
N TRP A 290 13.58 -18.14 -8.19
CA TRP A 290 12.29 -17.70 -7.66
C TRP A 290 11.11 -18.56 -8.14
N ARG A 291 11.18 -19.08 -9.37
CA ARG A 291 10.15 -19.95 -9.97
C ARG A 291 10.10 -21.35 -9.36
N LYS A 292 11.23 -21.86 -8.80
CA LYS A 292 11.32 -23.18 -8.16
C LYS A 292 10.62 -23.21 -6.80
#